data_a89ca413ac384e3442776e482068028f
#
_entry.id   a89ca413ac384e3442776e482068028f
#
_cell.length_a   1.000
_cell.length_b   1.000
_cell.length_c   1.000
_cell.angle_alpha   90.00
_cell.angle_beta   90.00
_cell.angle_gamma   90.00
#
_symmetry.space_group_name_H-M   'P 1'
#
loop_
_entity.id
_entity.type
_entity.pdbx_description
1 polymer ?
#
loop_
_entity_poly.entity_id
_entity_poly.type
_entity_poly.pdbx_seq_one_letter_code
_entity_poly.pdbx_strand_id
1 'polypeptide(L)'
;MSRFVVLLMVLFSMGLTLPSCKGEKEKGPTPTGTKSLIPQSPYAMLIVESESCIYCKQLEKDLQRDPQLKKAVEGMDVLRILAESNARVKYRLDGKEGESTEEDLARALGVRAYPHIIFYNSQGEIILRIPGYTSPKTLTCAIRYVKEEFYKKENINQFLQREGCV
;
A
#
# COMPACT_ATOMS: atom_id res chain seq x y z
N MET A 1 -78.86 -42.78 5.93
CA MET A 1 -78.18 -41.90 4.99
C MET A 1 -77.63 -40.75 5.80
N SER A 2 -76.40 -40.80 6.23
CA SER A 2 -75.78 -39.71 6.94
C SER A 2 -74.30 -39.70 6.58
N ARG A 3 -73.87 -38.64 5.92
CA ARG A 3 -72.48 -38.42 5.47
C ARG A 3 -71.69 -37.81 6.61
N PHE A 4 -70.77 -38.60 7.19
CA PHE A 4 -69.77 -38.08 8.11
C PHE A 4 -68.70 -37.26 7.33
N VAL A 5 -68.66 -35.98 7.60
CA VAL A 5 -67.59 -35.10 7.15
C VAL A 5 -66.55 -35.05 8.27
N VAL A 6 -65.39 -35.69 8.04
CA VAL A 6 -64.24 -35.60 8.95
C VAL A 6 -63.48 -34.34 8.60
N LEU A 7 -63.53 -33.36 9.49
CA LEU A 7 -62.77 -32.12 9.38
C LEU A 7 -61.33 -32.34 9.91
N LEU A 8 -60.36 -32.46 9.02
CA LEU A 8 -58.95 -32.61 9.36
C LEU A 8 -58.36 -31.22 9.65
N MET A 9 -58.18 -30.87 10.93
CA MET A 9 -57.41 -29.71 11.35
C MET A 9 -55.91 -29.94 11.13
N VAL A 10 -55.35 -29.31 10.11
CA VAL A 10 -53.89 -29.23 9.92
C VAL A 10 -53.39 -28.03 10.73
N LEU A 11 -52.73 -28.30 11.85
CA LEU A 11 -52.02 -27.30 12.62
C LEU A 11 -50.76 -26.88 11.85
N PHE A 12 -50.81 -25.76 11.24
CA PHE A 12 -49.68 -25.13 10.57
C PHE A 12 -48.77 -24.46 11.64
N SER A 13 -47.75 -25.21 12.07
CA SER A 13 -46.72 -24.70 12.98
C SER A 13 -45.82 -23.77 12.23
N MET A 14 -46.08 -22.45 12.37
CA MET A 14 -45.27 -21.40 11.80
C MET A 14 -43.99 -21.19 12.64
N GLY A 15 -42.93 -21.91 12.31
CA GLY A 15 -41.62 -21.73 12.89
C GLY A 15 -41.03 -20.40 12.45
N LEU A 16 -40.96 -19.46 13.38
CA LEU A 16 -40.33 -18.15 13.20
C LEU A 16 -38.81 -18.34 13.28
N THR A 17 -38.15 -18.55 12.14
CA THR A 17 -36.69 -18.55 12.04
C THR A 17 -36.19 -17.12 11.94
N LEU A 18 -35.59 -16.60 13.02
CA LEU A 18 -34.86 -15.34 13.03
C LEU A 18 -33.60 -15.48 12.17
N PRO A 19 -33.35 -14.58 11.19
CA PRO A 19 -32.07 -14.58 10.50
C PRO A 19 -30.96 -14.08 11.44
N SER A 20 -30.04 -14.96 11.78
CA SER A 20 -28.81 -14.59 12.47
C SER A 20 -27.93 -13.78 11.52
N CYS A 21 -27.84 -12.47 11.73
CA CYS A 21 -26.87 -11.62 11.05
C CYS A 21 -25.46 -11.95 11.51
N LYS A 22 -24.83 -12.96 10.91
CA LYS A 22 -23.39 -13.05 10.87
C LYS A 22 -22.91 -11.99 9.88
N GLY A 23 -22.34 -10.91 10.42
CA GLY A 23 -21.62 -9.91 9.62
C GLY A 23 -20.37 -10.55 9.02
N GLU A 24 -20.53 -11.17 7.86
CA GLU A 24 -19.43 -11.51 6.98
C GLU A 24 -18.94 -10.16 6.39
N LYS A 25 -17.74 -9.74 6.83
CA LYS A 25 -17.01 -8.69 6.12
C LYS A 25 -16.76 -9.21 4.72
N GLU A 26 -17.52 -8.75 3.76
CA GLU A 26 -17.21 -8.96 2.34
C GLU A 26 -15.82 -8.38 2.09
N LYS A 27 -14.82 -9.26 1.94
CA LYS A 27 -13.57 -8.92 1.29
C LYS A 27 -13.94 -8.51 -0.13
N GLY A 28 -13.73 -7.23 -0.46
CA GLY A 28 -13.88 -6.73 -1.82
C GLY A 28 -13.12 -7.61 -2.83
N PRO A 29 -13.46 -7.55 -4.12
CA PRO A 29 -12.88 -8.42 -5.13
C PRO A 29 -11.36 -8.29 -5.12
N THR A 30 -10.67 -9.41 -4.88
CA THR A 30 -9.22 -9.51 -4.97
C THR A 30 -8.81 -9.14 -6.40
N PRO A 31 -7.91 -8.15 -6.60
CA PRO A 31 -7.42 -7.84 -7.94
C PRO A 31 -6.82 -9.10 -8.56
N THR A 32 -7.35 -9.55 -9.70
CA THR A 32 -6.95 -10.79 -10.39
C THR A 32 -5.65 -10.63 -11.20
N GLY A 33 -4.73 -9.75 -10.78
CA GLY A 33 -3.44 -9.53 -11.45
C GLY A 33 -2.28 -9.43 -10.48
N THR A 34 -1.12 -9.96 -10.86
CA THR A 34 0.12 -9.75 -10.11
C THR A 34 0.65 -8.35 -10.42
N LYS A 35 0.73 -7.49 -9.41
CA LYS A 35 1.33 -6.15 -9.52
C LYS A 35 2.84 -6.27 -9.66
N SER A 36 3.46 -5.49 -10.53
CA SER A 36 4.92 -5.43 -10.65
C SER A 36 5.48 -4.24 -9.86
N LEU A 37 6.49 -4.50 -9.03
CA LEU A 37 7.30 -3.50 -8.35
C LEU A 37 8.68 -3.36 -9.02
N ILE A 38 8.88 -3.96 -10.20
CA ILE A 38 10.09 -3.80 -11.00
C ILE A 38 9.96 -2.49 -11.77
N PRO A 39 10.86 -1.51 -11.54
CA PRO A 39 10.74 -0.19 -12.16
C PRO A 39 10.85 -0.23 -13.68
N GLN A 40 10.09 0.64 -14.32
CA GLN A 40 10.25 0.96 -15.75
C GLN A 40 11.11 2.22 -15.92
N SER A 41 11.21 3.04 -14.89
CA SER A 41 12.05 4.23 -14.81
C SER A 41 13.40 3.91 -14.15
N PRO A 42 14.42 4.79 -14.28
CA PRO A 42 15.72 4.60 -13.60
C PRO A 42 15.61 4.43 -12.09
N TYR A 43 14.62 5.09 -11.48
CA TYR A 43 14.36 5.05 -10.05
C TYR A 43 12.88 4.85 -9.75
N ALA A 44 12.60 4.21 -8.62
CA ALA A 44 11.26 4.07 -8.09
C ALA A 44 11.18 4.50 -6.62
N MET A 45 10.01 4.95 -6.24
CA MET A 45 9.59 5.23 -4.87
C MET A 45 8.47 4.25 -4.51
N LEU A 46 8.78 3.25 -3.71
CA LEU A 46 7.80 2.34 -3.13
C LEU A 46 7.28 2.90 -1.83
N ILE A 47 5.97 3.08 -1.75
CA ILE A 47 5.26 3.51 -0.54
C ILE A 47 4.55 2.28 0.05
N VAL A 48 4.96 1.88 1.24
CA VAL A 48 4.26 0.85 2.01
C VAL A 48 3.28 1.54 2.94
N GLU A 49 2.01 1.22 2.77
CA GLU A 49 0.88 1.83 3.47
C GLU A 49 0.20 0.82 4.41
N SER A 50 -0.66 1.30 5.32
CA SER A 50 -1.54 0.51 6.15
C SER A 50 -2.97 1.04 6.05
N GLU A 51 -3.98 0.17 6.19
CA GLU A 51 -5.41 0.53 6.05
C GLU A 51 -5.85 1.68 6.98
N SER A 52 -5.33 1.70 8.21
CA SER A 52 -5.67 2.71 9.22
C SER A 52 -4.73 3.92 9.27
N CYS A 53 -3.82 4.04 8.30
CA CYS A 53 -2.76 5.05 8.31
C CYS A 53 -3.24 6.44 7.90
N ILE A 54 -3.44 7.35 8.86
CA ILE A 54 -3.83 8.74 8.59
C ILE A 54 -2.73 9.53 7.85
N TYR A 55 -1.47 9.26 8.16
CA TYR A 55 -0.33 9.89 7.49
C TYR A 55 -0.10 9.40 6.06
N CYS A 56 -0.55 8.17 5.72
CA CYS A 56 -0.55 7.70 4.32
C CYS A 56 -1.53 8.52 3.48
N LYS A 57 -2.72 8.83 4.04
CA LYS A 57 -3.70 9.72 3.40
C LYS A 57 -3.17 11.15 3.25
N GLN A 58 -2.39 11.63 4.22
CA GLN A 58 -1.75 12.95 4.11
C GLN A 58 -0.70 12.95 2.99
N LEU A 59 0.19 11.93 2.95
CA LEU A 59 1.18 11.77 1.89
C LEU A 59 0.55 11.71 0.50
N GLU A 60 -0.55 10.99 0.36
CA GLU A 60 -1.29 10.92 -0.90
C GLU A 60 -1.81 12.30 -1.33
N LYS A 61 -2.37 13.06 -0.38
CA LYS A 61 -2.82 14.43 -0.61
C LYS A 61 -1.69 15.34 -1.07
N ASP A 62 -0.53 15.22 -0.43
CA ASP A 62 0.65 16.02 -0.75
C ASP A 62 1.17 15.70 -2.16
N LEU A 63 1.28 14.41 -2.52
CA LEU A 63 1.65 13.95 -3.86
C LEU A 63 0.69 14.44 -4.95
N GLN A 64 -0.59 14.62 -4.61
CA GLN A 64 -1.62 15.09 -5.54
C GLN A 64 -1.69 16.61 -5.65
N ARG A 65 -1.33 17.37 -4.61
CA ARG A 65 -1.63 18.80 -4.50
C ARG A 65 -0.41 19.69 -4.45
N ASP A 66 0.70 19.22 -3.91
CA ASP A 66 1.93 20.02 -3.84
C ASP A 66 2.61 20.11 -5.22
N PRO A 67 2.76 21.31 -5.82
CA PRO A 67 3.29 21.43 -7.18
C PRO A 67 4.77 21.04 -7.28
N GLN A 68 5.55 21.27 -6.22
CA GLN A 68 6.99 20.94 -6.22
C GLN A 68 7.18 19.43 -6.10
N LEU A 69 6.39 18.79 -5.24
CA LEU A 69 6.44 17.34 -5.08
C LEU A 69 5.95 16.60 -6.33
N LYS A 70 4.87 17.09 -6.96
CA LYS A 70 4.39 16.57 -8.26
C LYS A 70 5.48 16.62 -9.33
N LYS A 71 6.17 17.75 -9.45
CA LYS A 71 7.28 17.92 -10.39
C LYS A 71 8.48 17.03 -10.03
N ALA A 72 8.76 16.85 -8.74
CA ALA A 72 9.89 16.04 -8.30
C ALA A 72 9.73 14.56 -8.67
N VAL A 73 8.52 14.00 -8.58
CA VAL A 73 8.24 12.58 -8.92
C VAL A 73 8.16 12.30 -10.42
N GLU A 74 8.14 13.33 -11.28
CA GLU A 74 8.14 13.13 -12.73
C GLU A 74 9.34 12.29 -13.18
N GLY A 75 9.09 11.26 -14.00
CA GLY A 75 10.14 10.34 -14.46
C GLY A 75 10.66 9.35 -13.40
N MET A 76 9.94 9.20 -12.29
CA MET A 76 10.15 8.18 -11.26
C MET A 76 8.89 7.34 -11.14
N ASP A 77 9.03 6.02 -10.99
CA ASP A 77 7.87 5.17 -10.72
C ASP A 77 7.44 5.33 -9.25
N VAL A 78 6.19 5.74 -9.04
CA VAL A 78 5.58 5.79 -7.71
C VAL A 78 4.71 4.55 -7.53
N LEU A 79 5.20 3.61 -6.75
CA LEU A 79 4.60 2.30 -6.53
C LEU A 79 4.06 2.20 -5.10
N ARG A 80 3.00 1.44 -4.89
CA ARG A 80 2.34 1.31 -3.58
C ARG A 80 2.01 -0.13 -3.28
N ILE A 81 2.18 -0.52 -2.03
CA ILE A 81 1.68 -1.78 -1.45
C ILE A 81 0.99 -1.51 -0.12
N LEU A 82 0.04 -2.37 0.21
CA LEU A 82 -0.68 -2.33 1.47
C LEU A 82 -0.20 -3.47 2.38
N ALA A 83 0.28 -3.12 3.56
CA ALA A 83 0.94 -4.07 4.47
C ALA A 83 0.03 -5.20 4.99
N GLU A 84 -1.29 -5.05 4.87
CA GLU A 84 -2.29 -6.06 5.25
C GLU A 84 -2.87 -6.81 4.04
N SER A 85 -2.34 -6.58 2.82
CA SER A 85 -2.90 -7.12 1.59
C SER A 85 -2.26 -8.46 1.19
N ASN A 86 -3.11 -9.43 0.85
CA ASN A 86 -2.70 -10.70 0.26
C ASN A 86 -2.56 -10.65 -1.27
N ALA A 87 -2.65 -9.46 -1.89
CA ALA A 87 -2.44 -9.29 -3.33
C ALA A 87 -1.02 -9.71 -3.72
N ARG A 88 -0.90 -10.34 -4.89
CA ARG A 88 0.40 -10.84 -5.38
C ARG A 88 1.21 -9.72 -5.99
N VAL A 89 2.50 -9.69 -5.68
CA VAL A 89 3.47 -8.76 -6.25
C VAL A 89 4.69 -9.48 -6.78
N LYS A 90 5.15 -9.03 -7.93
CA LYS A 90 6.48 -9.33 -8.48
C LYS A 90 7.44 -8.24 -8.06
N TYR A 91 8.60 -8.59 -7.56
CA TYR A 91 9.59 -7.62 -7.09
C TYR A 91 11.01 -7.99 -7.48
N ARG A 92 11.86 -6.97 -7.59
CA ARG A 92 13.33 -7.06 -7.58
C ARG A 92 13.82 -5.98 -6.62
N LEU A 93 14.23 -6.40 -5.42
CA LEU A 93 14.62 -5.49 -4.34
C LEU A 93 15.72 -6.14 -3.50
N ASP A 94 16.74 -5.34 -3.16
CA ASP A 94 17.82 -5.72 -2.25
C ASP A 94 18.53 -7.03 -2.66
N GLY A 95 18.81 -7.17 -3.96
CA GLY A 95 19.44 -8.35 -4.55
C GLY A 95 18.55 -9.60 -4.61
N LYS A 96 17.28 -9.50 -4.25
CA LYS A 96 16.31 -10.58 -4.33
C LYS A 96 15.27 -10.30 -5.40
N GLU A 97 14.97 -11.30 -6.20
CA GLU A 97 13.90 -11.26 -7.19
C GLU A 97 12.93 -12.42 -6.94
N GLY A 98 11.62 -12.14 -7.08
CA GLY A 98 10.61 -13.17 -6.87
C GLY A 98 9.19 -12.62 -6.85
N GLU A 99 8.29 -13.47 -6.35
CA GLU A 99 6.89 -13.15 -6.11
C GLU A 99 6.55 -13.37 -4.64
N SER A 100 5.68 -12.52 -4.10
CA SER A 100 5.22 -12.59 -2.72
C SER A 100 3.81 -12.02 -2.61
N THR A 101 3.23 -12.02 -1.42
CA THR A 101 2.12 -11.13 -1.09
C THR A 101 2.65 -9.76 -0.70
N GLU A 102 1.84 -8.71 -0.80
CA GLU A 102 2.20 -7.37 -0.32
C GLU A 102 2.54 -7.40 1.18
N GLU A 103 1.76 -8.13 1.98
CA GLU A 103 1.99 -8.33 3.43
C GLU A 103 3.36 -8.98 3.72
N ASP A 104 3.65 -10.12 3.08
CA ASP A 104 4.90 -10.83 3.32
C ASP A 104 6.11 -10.01 2.85
N LEU A 105 5.97 -9.27 1.74
CA LEU A 105 7.02 -8.38 1.26
C LEU A 105 7.25 -7.23 2.24
N ALA A 106 6.19 -6.57 2.74
CA ALA A 106 6.32 -5.50 3.74
C ALA A 106 7.03 -6.01 5.01
N ARG A 107 6.68 -7.23 5.46
CA ARG A 107 7.34 -7.89 6.59
C ARG A 107 8.82 -8.21 6.30
N ALA A 108 9.12 -8.75 5.13
CA ALA A 108 10.49 -9.07 4.71
C ALA A 108 11.37 -7.82 4.57
N LEU A 109 10.78 -6.67 4.18
CA LEU A 109 11.45 -5.37 4.12
C LEU A 109 11.64 -4.73 5.50
N GLY A 110 11.12 -5.34 6.58
CA GLY A 110 11.26 -4.84 7.95
C GLY A 110 10.45 -3.59 8.24
N VAL A 111 9.36 -3.34 7.52
CA VAL A 111 8.50 -2.17 7.69
C VAL A 111 7.79 -2.23 9.04
N ARG A 112 7.90 -1.15 9.83
CA ARG A 112 7.29 -1.03 11.17
C ARG A 112 6.60 0.31 11.41
N ALA A 113 6.73 1.26 10.51
CA ALA A 113 6.10 2.58 10.58
C ALA A 113 5.51 2.92 9.22
N TYR A 114 4.35 3.57 9.21
CA TYR A 114 3.62 3.92 7.98
C TYR A 114 3.34 5.42 7.89
N PRO A 115 3.39 5.99 6.66
CA PRO A 115 3.91 5.36 5.44
C PRO A 115 5.38 4.98 5.60
N HIS A 116 5.85 3.96 4.88
CA HIS A 116 7.28 3.68 4.77
C HIS A 116 7.70 3.87 3.32
N ILE A 117 8.62 4.78 3.06
CA ILE A 117 9.04 5.13 1.72
C ILE A 117 10.40 4.50 1.44
N ILE A 118 10.52 3.76 0.33
CA ILE A 118 11.74 3.09 -0.08
C ILE A 118 12.08 3.55 -1.50
N PHE A 119 13.25 4.18 -1.66
CA PHE A 119 13.80 4.53 -2.95
C PHE A 119 14.79 3.47 -3.42
N TYR A 120 14.67 3.06 -4.67
CA TYR A 120 15.55 2.06 -5.27
C TYR A 120 15.72 2.32 -6.77
N ASN A 121 16.79 1.76 -7.35
CA ASN A 121 17.08 1.88 -8.77
C ASN A 121 16.46 0.72 -9.59
N SER A 122 16.61 0.78 -10.91
CA SER A 122 16.10 -0.24 -11.83
C SER A 122 16.69 -1.65 -11.62
N GLN A 123 17.83 -1.76 -10.94
CA GLN A 123 18.45 -3.03 -10.54
C GLN A 123 17.87 -3.57 -9.21
N GLY A 124 17.04 -2.80 -8.54
CA GLY A 124 16.45 -3.15 -7.25
C GLY A 124 17.34 -2.81 -6.04
N GLU A 125 18.44 -2.09 -6.24
CA GLU A 125 19.30 -1.63 -5.15
C GLU A 125 18.60 -0.54 -4.35
N ILE A 126 18.41 -0.75 -3.05
CA ILE A 126 17.77 0.21 -2.16
C ILE A 126 18.77 1.33 -1.84
N ILE A 127 18.36 2.55 -2.14
CA ILE A 127 19.17 3.78 -1.97
C ILE A 127 18.84 4.47 -0.65
N LEU A 128 17.55 4.60 -0.35
CA LEU A 128 17.09 5.36 0.82
C LEU A 128 15.81 4.75 1.38
N ARG A 129 15.69 4.74 2.71
CA ARG A 129 14.46 4.38 3.43
C ARG A 129 14.07 5.54 4.33
N ILE A 130 12.79 5.92 4.28
CA ILE A 130 12.20 6.94 5.15
C ILE A 130 11.05 6.29 5.91
N PRO A 131 11.23 5.95 7.19
CA PRO A 131 10.16 5.43 8.03
C PRO A 131 9.27 6.57 8.53
N GLY A 132 7.96 6.46 8.29
CA GLY A 132 6.99 7.47 8.68
C GLY A 132 6.81 8.58 7.64
N TYR A 133 5.92 9.51 7.98
CA TYR A 133 5.60 10.68 7.16
C TYR A 133 6.71 11.73 7.24
N THR A 134 6.96 12.40 6.13
CA THR A 134 7.83 13.57 6.04
C THR A 134 7.14 14.68 5.24
N SER A 135 7.53 15.93 5.48
CA SER A 135 6.92 17.08 4.80
C SER A 135 7.14 17.04 3.28
N PRO A 136 6.27 17.68 2.47
CA PRO A 136 6.46 17.78 1.02
C PRO A 136 7.81 18.36 0.64
N LYS A 137 8.30 19.37 1.37
CA LYS A 137 9.62 19.99 1.15
C LYS A 137 10.74 18.97 1.34
N THR A 138 10.75 18.27 2.47
CA THR A 138 11.78 17.28 2.79
C THR A 138 11.73 16.10 1.81
N LEU A 139 10.52 15.64 1.44
CA LEU A 139 10.34 14.57 0.46
C LEU A 139 10.82 14.97 -0.93
N THR A 140 10.52 16.21 -1.36
CA THR A 140 11.05 16.76 -2.62
C THR A 140 12.58 16.73 -2.65
N CYS A 141 13.22 17.10 -1.55
CA CYS A 141 14.69 17.03 -1.44
C CYS A 141 15.21 15.58 -1.46
N ALA A 142 14.52 14.67 -0.78
CA ALA A 142 14.90 13.25 -0.81
C ALA A 142 14.80 12.65 -2.22
N ILE A 143 13.78 13.04 -2.98
CA ILE A 143 13.63 12.64 -4.39
C ILE A 143 14.80 13.19 -5.23
N ARG A 144 15.16 14.46 -5.05
CA ARG A 144 16.33 15.04 -5.71
C ARG A 144 17.63 14.33 -5.34
N TYR A 145 17.83 14.03 -4.06
CA TYR A 145 18.98 13.27 -3.56
C TYR A 145 19.17 11.95 -4.31
N VAL A 146 18.06 11.25 -4.59
CA VAL A 146 18.08 9.99 -5.35
C VAL A 146 18.27 10.22 -6.84
N LYS A 147 17.46 11.08 -7.47
CA LYS A 147 17.46 11.29 -8.92
C LYS A 147 18.74 11.95 -9.46
N GLU A 148 19.34 12.85 -8.68
CA GLU A 148 20.58 13.54 -9.02
C GLU A 148 21.83 12.83 -8.46
N GLU A 149 21.64 11.61 -7.93
CA GLU A 149 22.68 10.70 -7.45
C GLU A 149 23.58 11.28 -6.33
N PHE A 150 23.05 12.21 -5.53
CA PHE A 150 23.82 12.75 -4.38
C PHE A 150 24.18 11.66 -3.36
N TYR A 151 23.39 10.56 -3.30
CA TYR A 151 23.70 9.43 -2.44
C TYR A 151 25.08 8.78 -2.70
N LYS A 152 25.67 9.02 -3.87
CA LYS A 152 27.03 8.59 -4.20
C LYS A 152 28.11 9.49 -3.59
N LYS A 153 27.76 10.67 -3.08
CA LYS A 153 28.70 11.70 -2.64
C LYS A 153 28.60 12.04 -1.15
N GLU A 154 27.38 12.03 -0.61
CA GLU A 154 27.11 12.43 0.78
C GLU A 154 25.91 11.66 1.35
N ASN A 155 25.78 11.60 2.67
CA ASN A 155 24.61 10.99 3.29
C ASN A 155 23.40 11.96 3.25
N ILE A 156 22.21 11.39 3.40
CA ILE A 156 20.95 12.15 3.27
C ILE A 156 20.84 13.31 4.28
N ASN A 157 21.32 13.14 5.51
CA ASN A 157 21.19 14.20 6.53
C ASN A 157 22.06 15.40 6.19
N GLN A 158 23.29 15.17 5.71
CA GLN A 158 24.18 16.24 5.24
C GLN A 158 23.55 16.99 4.07
N PHE A 159 23.01 16.26 3.10
CA PHE A 159 22.32 16.83 1.96
C PHE A 159 21.13 17.68 2.39
N LEU A 160 20.23 17.14 3.23
CA LEU A 160 19.03 17.87 3.68
C LEU A 160 19.38 19.15 4.45
N GLN A 161 20.41 19.13 5.28
CA GLN A 161 20.87 20.31 6.00
C GLN A 161 21.46 21.36 5.06
N ARG A 162 22.34 20.94 4.16
CA ARG A 162 22.99 21.82 3.16
C ARG A 162 21.97 22.49 2.24
N GLU A 163 20.93 21.77 1.83
CA GLU A 163 19.87 22.28 0.96
C GLU A 163 18.76 23.03 1.74
N GLY A 164 18.87 23.11 3.07
CA GLY A 164 17.86 23.76 3.91
C GLY A 164 16.49 23.08 3.87
N CYS A 165 16.46 21.75 3.74
CA CYS A 165 15.26 20.95 3.61
C CYS A 165 14.66 20.46 4.94
N VAL A 166 15.39 20.67 6.03
CA VAL A 166 15.02 20.36 7.42
C VAL A 166 15.32 21.53 8.31
#